data_10a56cbe1af36dc8b957d0e8b9fca850
#
_entry.id   10a56cbe1af36dc8b957d0e8b9fca850
#
_cell.length_a   1.000
_cell.length_b   1.000
_cell.length_c   1.000
_cell.angle_alpha   90.00
_cell.angle_beta   90.00
_cell.angle_gamma   90.00
#
_symmetry.space_group_name_H-M   'P 1'
#
loop_
_entity.id
_entity.type
_entity.pdbx_description
1 polymer ?
#
loop_
_entity_poly.entity_id
_entity_poly.type
_entity_poly.pdbx_seq_one_letter_code
_entity_poly.pdbx_strand_id
1 'polypeptide(L)'
;MNDVLFMGTTQRFVDTGKYLSAFADEVLVRCIQCEAAGTVTAQWSSRGWNALFQCASCSLELKPGDWVGPVKFEGRQPCGYCGHKWLALSVEFPKLPVSPPTALQKQCPECGHETAITVSIAMARPSDQCIDPHFGLPLRLSKETRFGTVWAYNQRHVMELLGYVSAKLRVRQNASNGAMFSRLPRWMKVARHRDEIAKALSRLGAEI
;
A
#
# COMPACT_ATOMS: atom_id res chain seq x y z
N MET A 1 4.21 8.93 35.13
CA MET A 1 5.43 9.66 34.73
C MET A 1 6.46 8.61 34.32
N ASN A 2 6.40 8.20 33.06
CA ASN A 2 7.46 7.37 32.48
C ASN A 2 7.94 8.14 31.24
N ASP A 3 9.02 8.90 31.45
CA ASP A 3 9.84 9.46 30.39
C ASP A 3 10.42 8.32 29.57
N VAL A 4 9.81 8.04 28.41
CA VAL A 4 10.48 7.27 27.36
C VAL A 4 11.54 8.21 26.78
N LEU A 5 12.72 8.15 27.35
CA LEU A 5 13.94 8.75 26.81
C LEU A 5 14.15 8.24 25.39
N PHE A 6 13.77 9.07 24.41
CA PHE A 6 14.22 8.94 23.02
C PHE A 6 15.71 9.30 22.97
N MET A 7 16.52 8.34 23.40
CA MET A 7 17.98 8.47 23.35
C MET A 7 18.48 8.30 21.92
N GLY A 8 19.14 9.35 21.46
CA GLY A 8 20.24 9.26 20.52
C GLY A 8 19.81 9.30 19.05
N THR A 9 19.98 10.47 18.43
CA THR A 9 20.09 10.61 16.97
C THR A 9 21.08 9.58 16.46
N THR A 10 20.55 8.47 15.92
CA THR A 10 21.38 7.46 15.24
C THR A 10 22.07 8.14 14.09
N GLN A 11 23.33 8.48 14.25
CA GLN A 11 24.11 9.23 13.28
C GLN A 11 24.25 8.44 11.96
N ARG A 12 24.06 7.10 12.03
CA ARG A 12 24.22 6.16 10.91
C ARG A 12 23.11 5.12 10.93
N PHE A 13 22.47 4.90 9.79
CA PHE A 13 21.50 3.82 9.55
C PHE A 13 22.06 2.81 8.56
N VAL A 14 21.91 1.52 8.85
CA VAL A 14 22.30 0.43 7.97
C VAL A 14 21.05 -0.19 7.36
N ASP A 15 20.84 0.03 6.05
CA ASP A 15 19.79 -0.62 5.28
C ASP A 15 20.20 -2.07 4.98
N THR A 16 19.59 -3.02 5.65
CA THR A 16 19.82 -4.45 5.51
C THR A 16 19.05 -5.10 4.35
N GLY A 17 18.35 -4.30 3.56
CA GLY A 17 17.61 -4.80 2.39
C GLY A 17 16.25 -5.42 2.70
N LYS A 18 15.65 -5.13 3.87
CA LYS A 18 14.31 -5.63 4.22
C LYS A 18 13.26 -5.21 3.19
N TYR A 19 12.39 -6.15 2.85
CA TYR A 19 11.21 -5.89 2.02
C TYR A 19 10.05 -5.40 2.89
N LEU A 20 9.10 -4.70 2.29
CA LEU A 20 7.88 -4.25 2.97
C LEU A 20 7.07 -5.42 3.55
N SER A 21 7.13 -6.59 2.90
CA SER A 21 6.50 -7.82 3.37
C SER A 21 7.01 -8.32 4.74
N ALA A 22 8.19 -7.88 5.19
CA ALA A 22 8.71 -8.22 6.52
C ALA A 22 7.89 -7.59 7.67
N PHE A 23 6.97 -6.69 7.35
CA PHE A 23 6.07 -6.03 8.31
C PHE A 23 4.60 -6.38 8.06
N ALA A 24 4.30 -7.27 7.11
CA ALA A 24 2.94 -7.57 6.67
C ALA A 24 2.27 -8.71 7.47
N ASP A 25 2.95 -9.29 8.44
CA ASP A 25 2.43 -10.29 9.37
C ASP A 25 1.42 -9.72 10.37
N GLU A 26 1.52 -8.42 10.65
CA GLU A 26 0.59 -7.66 11.48
C GLU A 26 0.38 -6.28 10.86
N VAL A 27 -0.85 -5.92 10.54
CA VAL A 27 -1.17 -4.61 9.93
C VAL A 27 -2.29 -3.94 10.70
N LEU A 28 -2.04 -2.74 11.22
CA LEU A 28 -3.02 -1.92 11.92
C LEU A 28 -3.91 -1.18 10.92
N VAL A 29 -5.20 -1.45 10.97
CA VAL A 29 -6.18 -0.99 9.98
C VAL A 29 -7.39 -0.31 10.62
N ARG A 30 -8.24 0.27 9.80
CA ARG A 30 -9.60 0.69 10.15
C ARG A 30 -10.61 -0.21 9.46
N CYS A 31 -11.65 -0.59 10.19
CA CYS A 31 -12.76 -1.36 9.63
C CYS A 31 -13.51 -0.52 8.59
N ILE A 32 -13.78 -1.09 7.41
CA ILE A 32 -14.53 -0.39 6.35
C ILE A 32 -16.02 -0.22 6.65
N GLN A 33 -16.56 -0.95 7.64
CA GLN A 33 -17.97 -0.92 7.97
C GLN A 33 -18.27 0.04 9.13
N CYS A 34 -17.39 0.14 10.15
CA CYS A 34 -17.64 0.92 11.35
C CYS A 34 -16.47 1.84 11.76
N GLU A 35 -15.42 1.92 10.95
CA GLU A 35 -14.21 2.73 11.14
C GLU A 35 -13.40 2.41 12.42
N ALA A 36 -13.85 1.45 13.23
CA ALA A 36 -13.13 1.03 14.42
C ALA A 36 -11.72 0.55 14.09
N ALA A 37 -10.81 0.76 15.02
CA ALA A 37 -9.45 0.23 14.94
C ALA A 37 -9.48 -1.30 14.98
N GLY A 38 -8.64 -1.93 14.17
CA GLY A 38 -8.48 -3.37 14.10
C GLY A 38 -7.09 -3.77 13.62
N THR A 39 -6.85 -5.06 13.63
CA THR A 39 -5.56 -5.64 13.22
C THR A 39 -5.79 -6.78 12.24
N VAL A 40 -5.14 -6.71 11.09
CA VAL A 40 -4.98 -7.86 10.19
C VAL A 40 -3.80 -8.65 10.70
N THR A 41 -4.00 -9.94 10.95
CA THR A 41 -2.92 -10.89 11.27
C THR A 41 -2.69 -11.81 10.08
N ALA A 42 -1.44 -12.07 9.72
CA ALA A 42 -1.11 -12.91 8.58
C ALA A 42 0.11 -13.78 8.83
N GLN A 43 0.08 -15.00 8.33
CA GLN A 43 1.18 -15.94 8.38
C GLN A 43 1.59 -16.34 6.97
N TRP A 44 2.89 -16.33 6.72
CA TRP A 44 3.43 -16.81 5.45
C TRP A 44 3.52 -18.34 5.43
N SER A 45 3.04 -18.95 4.36
CA SER A 45 3.13 -20.38 4.10
C SER A 45 3.69 -20.66 2.70
N SER A 46 3.92 -21.91 2.36
CA SER A 46 4.32 -22.34 1.00
C SER A 46 3.31 -21.94 -0.10
N ARG A 47 2.08 -21.64 0.26
CA ARG A 47 1.00 -21.22 -0.64
C ARG A 47 0.78 -19.71 -0.66
N GLY A 48 1.57 -18.93 0.09
CA GLY A 48 1.43 -17.49 0.23
C GLY A 48 0.95 -17.06 1.62
N TRP A 49 0.46 -15.83 1.71
CA TRP A 49 -0.06 -15.27 2.94
C TRP A 49 -1.43 -15.85 3.30
N ASN A 50 -1.57 -16.34 4.52
CA ASN A 50 -2.85 -16.67 5.14
C ASN A 50 -3.19 -15.56 6.12
N ALA A 51 -4.04 -14.62 5.70
CA ALA A 51 -4.41 -13.44 6.44
C ALA A 51 -5.84 -13.56 7.00
N LEU A 52 -6.06 -12.99 8.18
CA LEU A 52 -7.36 -12.91 8.85
C LEU A 52 -7.59 -11.52 9.40
N PHE A 53 -8.82 -11.05 9.31
CA PHE A 53 -9.28 -9.84 9.97
C PHE A 53 -10.64 -10.10 10.61
N GLN A 54 -10.80 -9.68 11.87
CA GLN A 54 -12.08 -9.67 12.56
C GLN A 54 -12.23 -8.35 13.30
N CYS A 55 -13.32 -7.64 13.03
CA CYS A 55 -13.64 -6.39 13.70
C CYS A 55 -14.32 -6.68 15.04
N ALA A 56 -13.74 -6.19 16.12
CA ALA A 56 -14.32 -6.37 17.46
C ALA A 56 -15.62 -5.57 17.67
N SER A 57 -15.86 -4.52 16.86
CA SER A 57 -17.00 -3.61 17.04
C SER A 57 -18.22 -3.98 16.22
N CYS A 58 -18.08 -4.49 14.99
CA CYS A 58 -19.20 -4.82 14.10
C CYS A 58 -19.20 -6.26 13.58
N SER A 59 -18.27 -7.07 14.09
CA SER A 59 -18.13 -8.49 13.71
C SER A 59 -17.83 -8.76 12.22
N LEU A 60 -17.42 -7.74 11.44
CA LEU A 60 -16.94 -7.97 10.07
C LEU A 60 -15.75 -8.93 10.11
N GLU A 61 -15.83 -10.01 9.36
CA GLU A 61 -14.77 -11.00 9.22
C GLU A 61 -14.30 -11.03 7.76
N LEU A 62 -12.98 -11.03 7.53
CA LEU A 62 -12.36 -11.20 6.22
C LEU A 62 -11.36 -12.36 6.26
N LYS A 63 -11.43 -13.22 5.24
CA LYS A 63 -10.62 -14.44 5.06
C LYS A 63 -9.78 -14.35 3.79
N PRO A 64 -8.81 -15.24 3.59
CA PRO A 64 -8.01 -15.25 2.36
C PRO A 64 -8.91 -15.30 1.11
N GLY A 65 -8.70 -14.32 0.22
CA GLY A 65 -9.50 -14.13 -0.99
C GLY A 65 -10.52 -12.99 -0.91
N ASP A 66 -10.86 -12.50 0.27
CA ASP A 66 -11.78 -11.36 0.45
C ASP A 66 -11.03 -10.05 0.22
N TRP A 67 -11.10 -9.51 -0.98
CA TRP A 67 -10.52 -8.19 -1.27
C TRP A 67 -11.61 -7.12 -1.26
N VAL A 68 -11.47 -6.11 -0.39
CA VAL A 68 -12.42 -4.99 -0.21
C VAL A 68 -11.87 -3.64 -0.67
N GLY A 69 -10.61 -3.62 -1.07
CA GLY A 69 -9.92 -2.44 -1.57
C GLY A 69 -10.20 -2.15 -3.05
N PRO A 70 -9.43 -1.23 -3.63
CA PRO A 70 -9.55 -0.87 -5.04
C PRO A 70 -9.30 -2.05 -5.97
N VAL A 71 -10.00 -2.06 -7.09
CA VAL A 71 -9.83 -3.04 -8.16
C VAL A 71 -9.53 -2.35 -9.48
N LYS A 72 -8.86 -3.06 -10.37
CA LYS A 72 -8.52 -2.61 -11.70
C LYS A 72 -9.09 -3.57 -12.73
N PHE A 73 -9.83 -3.02 -13.69
CA PHE A 73 -10.31 -3.73 -14.84
C PHE A 73 -9.34 -3.52 -16.00
N GLU A 74 -8.76 -4.58 -16.49
CA GLU A 74 -7.77 -4.54 -17.56
C GLU A 74 -8.16 -5.46 -18.70
N GLY A 75 -7.97 -4.97 -19.91
CA GLY A 75 -8.20 -5.74 -21.12
C GLY A 75 -7.37 -5.24 -22.29
N ARG A 76 -7.14 -6.10 -23.26
CA ARG A 76 -6.39 -5.78 -24.47
C ARG A 76 -6.83 -6.68 -25.63
N GLN A 77 -7.27 -6.06 -26.72
CA GLN A 77 -7.64 -6.80 -27.93
C GLN A 77 -7.53 -5.92 -29.18
N PRO A 78 -7.50 -6.48 -30.39
CA PRO A 78 -7.53 -5.71 -31.62
C PRO A 78 -8.85 -4.95 -31.79
N CYS A 79 -8.84 -3.86 -32.59
CA CYS A 79 -10.06 -3.21 -33.03
C CYS A 79 -10.88 -4.15 -33.94
N GLY A 80 -12.16 -4.33 -33.61
CA GLY A 80 -13.05 -5.19 -34.38
C GLY A 80 -13.39 -4.67 -35.78
N TYR A 81 -13.07 -3.40 -36.09
CA TYR A 81 -13.40 -2.75 -37.36
C TYR A 81 -12.21 -2.63 -38.30
N CYS A 82 -11.10 -2.03 -37.87
CA CYS A 82 -9.95 -1.76 -38.73
C CYS A 82 -8.75 -2.65 -38.48
N GLY A 83 -8.83 -3.55 -37.49
CA GLY A 83 -7.71 -4.45 -37.12
C GLY A 83 -6.54 -3.77 -36.43
N HIS A 84 -6.65 -2.50 -36.00
CA HIS A 84 -5.64 -1.84 -35.18
C HIS A 84 -5.26 -2.73 -33.99
N LYS A 85 -3.97 -3.02 -33.83
CA LYS A 85 -3.56 -4.22 -33.10
C LYS A 85 -3.88 -4.23 -31.62
N TRP A 86 -3.87 -3.11 -30.93
CA TRP A 86 -3.95 -3.21 -29.47
C TRP A 86 -4.68 -2.03 -28.84
N LEU A 87 -5.98 -2.17 -28.75
CA LEU A 87 -6.77 -1.34 -27.86
C LEU A 87 -6.58 -1.86 -26.44
N ALA A 88 -5.77 -1.17 -25.64
CA ALA A 88 -5.56 -1.47 -24.25
C ALA A 88 -6.45 -0.59 -23.37
N LEU A 89 -7.06 -1.19 -22.37
CA LEU A 89 -7.90 -0.53 -21.38
C LEU A 89 -7.39 -0.87 -19.97
N SER A 90 -7.36 0.13 -19.11
CA SER A 90 -7.07 -0.03 -17.69
C SER A 90 -7.86 1.02 -16.93
N VAL A 91 -8.85 0.59 -16.13
CA VAL A 91 -9.73 1.46 -15.34
C VAL A 91 -9.75 1.00 -13.89
N GLU A 92 -9.50 1.91 -12.96
CA GLU A 92 -9.53 1.63 -11.53
C GLU A 92 -10.89 2.01 -10.94
N PHE A 93 -11.36 1.17 -10.00
CA PHE A 93 -12.55 1.40 -9.19
C PHE A 93 -12.16 1.34 -7.72
N PRO A 94 -12.73 2.19 -6.86
CA PRO A 94 -12.38 2.23 -5.43
C PRO A 94 -12.75 0.94 -4.68
N LYS A 95 -13.69 0.16 -5.25
CA LYS A 95 -14.09 -1.17 -4.76
C LYS A 95 -14.69 -1.98 -5.90
N LEU A 96 -14.77 -3.29 -5.71
CA LEU A 96 -15.45 -4.17 -6.67
C LEU A 96 -16.93 -3.78 -6.78
N PRO A 97 -17.46 -3.46 -7.97
CA PRO A 97 -18.89 -3.22 -8.18
C PRO A 97 -19.71 -4.46 -7.88
N VAL A 98 -20.95 -4.29 -7.43
CA VAL A 98 -21.90 -5.39 -7.17
C VAL A 98 -22.13 -6.24 -8.43
N SER A 99 -22.16 -5.59 -9.60
CA SER A 99 -22.25 -6.25 -10.91
C SER A 99 -21.04 -5.82 -11.75
N PRO A 100 -19.92 -6.54 -11.65
CA PRO A 100 -18.72 -6.20 -12.38
C PRO A 100 -18.95 -6.35 -13.90
N PRO A 101 -18.56 -5.37 -14.73
CA PRO A 101 -18.66 -5.50 -16.17
C PRO A 101 -17.70 -6.57 -16.69
N THR A 102 -18.15 -7.37 -17.64
CA THR A 102 -17.30 -8.35 -18.35
C THR A 102 -16.56 -7.73 -19.53
N ALA A 103 -17.02 -6.59 -20.03
CA ALA A 103 -16.38 -5.81 -21.07
C ALA A 103 -16.59 -4.32 -20.85
N LEU A 104 -15.66 -3.50 -21.34
CA LEU A 104 -15.71 -2.04 -21.33
C LEU A 104 -15.46 -1.50 -22.73
N GLN A 105 -16.13 -0.39 -23.10
CA GLN A 105 -15.98 0.23 -24.40
C GLN A 105 -14.69 1.06 -24.50
N LYS A 106 -14.00 0.92 -25.63
CA LYS A 106 -12.81 1.71 -25.96
C LYS A 106 -12.89 2.19 -27.40
N GLN A 107 -12.75 3.49 -27.59
CA GLN A 107 -12.68 4.08 -28.92
C GLN A 107 -11.31 3.79 -29.57
N CYS A 108 -11.34 3.34 -30.81
CA CYS A 108 -10.14 3.12 -31.59
C CYS A 108 -9.53 4.46 -32.05
N PRO A 109 -8.24 4.71 -31.81
CA PRO A 109 -7.60 5.95 -32.23
C PRO A 109 -7.46 6.06 -33.76
N GLU A 110 -7.46 4.93 -34.49
CA GLU A 110 -7.28 4.94 -35.94
C GLU A 110 -8.57 5.14 -36.71
N CYS A 111 -9.68 4.49 -36.33
CA CYS A 111 -10.91 4.52 -37.10
C CYS A 111 -12.10 5.17 -36.35
N GLY A 112 -11.91 5.53 -35.07
CA GLY A 112 -12.96 6.17 -34.27
C GLY A 112 -14.10 5.27 -33.80
N HIS A 113 -14.16 3.99 -34.24
CA HIS A 113 -15.21 3.06 -33.81
C HIS A 113 -14.98 2.59 -32.38
N GLU A 114 -16.06 2.36 -31.64
CA GLU A 114 -16.03 1.75 -30.33
C GLU A 114 -15.91 0.22 -30.40
N THR A 115 -15.07 -0.34 -29.59
CA THR A 115 -14.87 -1.79 -29.48
C THR A 115 -15.07 -2.19 -28.02
N ALA A 116 -15.90 -3.20 -27.78
CA ALA A 116 -16.07 -3.78 -26.45
C ALA A 116 -14.86 -4.65 -26.13
N ILE A 117 -14.07 -4.24 -25.14
CA ILE A 117 -12.88 -4.97 -24.67
C ILE A 117 -13.26 -5.84 -23.50
N THR A 118 -13.07 -7.15 -23.64
CA THR A 118 -13.21 -8.08 -22.51
C THR A 118 -12.20 -7.75 -21.45
N VAL A 119 -12.63 -7.62 -20.19
CA VAL A 119 -11.78 -7.23 -19.08
C VAL A 119 -11.62 -8.35 -18.05
N SER A 120 -10.43 -8.41 -17.48
CA SER A 120 -10.13 -9.16 -16.26
C SER A 120 -10.06 -8.22 -15.07
N ILE A 121 -10.36 -8.74 -13.88
CA ILE A 121 -10.32 -7.99 -12.64
C ILE A 121 -9.04 -8.33 -11.89
N ALA A 122 -8.30 -7.32 -11.49
CA ALA A 122 -7.12 -7.44 -10.63
C ALA A 122 -7.26 -6.56 -9.39
N MET A 123 -6.64 -6.96 -8.29
CA MET A 123 -6.50 -6.10 -7.11
C MET A 123 -5.63 -4.90 -7.48
N ALA A 124 -6.17 -3.69 -7.33
CA ALA A 124 -5.36 -2.48 -7.48
C ALA A 124 -4.65 -2.19 -6.15
N ARG A 125 -3.34 -1.93 -6.23
CA ARG A 125 -2.52 -1.52 -5.10
C ARG A 125 -1.78 -0.24 -5.47
N PRO A 126 -2.49 0.89 -5.54
CA PRO A 126 -1.89 2.17 -5.87
C PRO A 126 -0.81 2.52 -4.84
N SER A 127 0.33 3.02 -5.31
CA SER A 127 1.48 3.34 -4.45
C SER A 127 1.24 4.52 -3.51
N ASP A 128 0.22 5.33 -3.79
CA ASP A 128 -0.21 6.50 -3.04
C ASP A 128 -1.34 6.20 -2.03
N GLN A 129 -1.97 5.04 -2.12
CA GLN A 129 -3.02 4.65 -1.19
C GLN A 129 -2.47 3.90 0.03
N CYS A 130 -2.90 4.37 1.21
CA CYS A 130 -2.54 3.79 2.50
C CYS A 130 -3.49 2.64 2.85
N ILE A 131 -3.32 1.49 2.20
CA ILE A 131 -4.14 0.28 2.39
C ILE A 131 -3.29 -0.92 2.78
N ASP A 132 -3.89 -1.87 3.50
CA ASP A 132 -3.22 -3.12 3.85
C ASP A 132 -3.03 -4.03 2.63
N PRO A 133 -1.98 -4.87 2.62
CA PRO A 133 -1.65 -5.68 1.45
C PRO A 133 -2.52 -6.94 1.27
N HIS A 134 -3.34 -7.32 2.26
CA HIS A 134 -4.08 -8.56 2.27
C HIS A 134 -5.54 -8.40 1.84
N PHE A 135 -6.21 -7.37 2.35
CA PHE A 135 -7.64 -7.13 2.13
C PHE A 135 -7.94 -5.77 1.48
N GLY A 136 -6.95 -4.85 1.46
CA GLY A 136 -7.17 -3.48 0.97
C GLY A 136 -7.90 -2.58 1.96
N LEU A 137 -7.89 -2.92 3.27
CA LEU A 137 -8.43 -2.08 4.33
C LEU A 137 -7.59 -0.81 4.51
N PRO A 138 -8.20 0.34 4.88
CA PRO A 138 -7.45 1.56 5.17
C PRO A 138 -6.47 1.35 6.34
N LEU A 139 -5.23 1.81 6.18
CA LEU A 139 -4.24 1.77 7.26
C LEU A 139 -4.64 2.74 8.39
N ARG A 140 -4.51 2.29 9.65
CA ARG A 140 -4.69 3.15 10.82
C ARG A 140 -3.53 4.14 10.97
N LEU A 141 -2.32 3.67 10.70
CA LEU A 141 -1.11 4.47 10.81
C LEU A 141 -0.82 5.20 9.50
N SER A 142 -1.50 6.31 9.28
CA SER A 142 -1.27 7.19 8.14
C SER A 142 -1.37 8.66 8.56
N LYS A 143 -0.48 9.52 8.03
CA LYS A 143 -0.42 10.94 8.35
C LYS A 143 -0.07 11.75 7.13
N GLU A 144 -0.91 12.71 6.80
CA GLU A 144 -0.60 13.69 5.76
C GLU A 144 0.48 14.67 6.22
N THR A 145 1.39 14.97 5.31
CA THR A 145 2.39 16.03 5.40
C THR A 145 2.30 16.88 4.15
N ARG A 146 2.88 18.07 4.14
CA ARG A 146 2.92 18.90 2.92
C ARG A 146 3.70 18.28 1.75
N PHE A 147 4.42 17.18 1.98
CA PHE A 147 5.21 16.48 0.95
C PHE A 147 4.53 15.21 0.43
N GLY A 148 3.50 14.73 1.12
CA GLY A 148 2.77 13.49 0.84
C GLY A 148 2.40 12.76 2.12
N THR A 149 1.74 11.62 1.98
CA THR A 149 1.27 10.83 3.11
C THR A 149 2.35 9.87 3.59
N VAL A 150 2.70 9.97 4.87
CA VAL A 150 3.55 9.01 5.58
C VAL A 150 2.65 7.94 6.19
N TRP A 151 3.01 6.68 6.03
CA TRP A 151 2.24 5.57 6.56
C TRP A 151 3.12 4.39 6.99
N ALA A 152 2.58 3.54 7.85
CA ALA A 152 3.22 2.31 8.28
C ALA A 152 2.19 1.20 8.56
N TYR A 153 2.62 -0.07 8.51
CA TYR A 153 1.76 -1.21 8.84
C TYR A 153 1.59 -1.38 10.36
N ASN A 154 2.68 -1.23 11.12
CA ASN A 154 2.73 -1.46 12.55
C ASN A 154 3.88 -0.68 13.20
N GLN A 155 4.04 -0.86 14.53
CA GLN A 155 5.09 -0.21 15.32
C GLN A 155 6.51 -0.50 14.78
N ARG A 156 6.79 -1.75 14.42
CA ARG A 156 8.12 -2.16 13.89
C ARG A 156 8.44 -1.39 12.60
N HIS A 157 7.44 -1.21 11.73
CA HIS A 157 7.60 -0.45 10.50
C HIS A 157 7.81 1.04 10.76
N VAL A 158 7.07 1.64 11.72
CA VAL A 158 7.30 3.04 12.15
C VAL A 158 8.73 3.24 12.63
N MET A 159 9.21 2.35 13.52
CA MET A 159 10.56 2.46 14.07
C MET A 159 11.65 2.34 12.99
N GLU A 160 11.48 1.43 12.03
CA GLU A 160 12.41 1.25 10.91
C GLU A 160 12.46 2.49 10.02
N LEU A 161 11.29 3.06 9.66
CA LEU A 161 11.19 4.30 8.89
C LEU A 161 11.78 5.49 9.64
N LEU A 162 11.50 5.62 10.93
CA LEU A 162 12.01 6.70 11.76
C LEU A 162 13.54 6.63 11.87
N GLY A 163 14.10 5.44 12.09
CA GLY A 163 15.54 5.22 12.09
C GLY A 163 16.19 5.64 10.76
N TYR A 164 15.58 5.25 9.63
CA TYR A 164 16.07 5.64 8.30
C TYR A 164 15.99 7.13 8.05
N VAL A 165 14.85 7.76 8.36
CA VAL A 165 14.63 9.19 8.09
C VAL A 165 15.53 10.06 8.97
N SER A 166 15.68 9.74 10.25
CA SER A 166 16.46 10.51 11.22
C SER A 166 17.97 10.41 11.03
N ALA A 167 18.46 9.36 10.34
CA ALA A 167 19.87 9.13 10.16
C ALA A 167 20.54 10.20 9.28
N LYS A 168 21.68 10.72 9.75
CA LYS A 168 22.54 11.63 8.96
C LYS A 168 23.27 10.88 7.84
N LEU A 169 23.72 9.66 8.12
CA LEU A 169 24.41 8.79 7.19
C LEU A 169 23.58 7.49 6.97
N ARG A 170 23.39 7.10 5.72
CA ARG A 170 22.67 5.89 5.35
C ARG A 170 23.60 5.00 4.54
N VAL A 171 23.80 3.77 5.01
CA VAL A 171 24.65 2.77 4.35
C VAL A 171 23.78 1.65 3.84
N ARG A 172 23.92 1.31 2.58
CA ARG A 172 23.28 0.15 1.98
C ARG A 172 24.15 -1.10 2.18
N GLN A 173 23.53 -2.14 2.70
CA GLN A 173 24.15 -3.43 2.86
C GLN A 173 23.23 -4.48 2.24
N ASN A 174 23.63 -5.05 1.10
CA ASN A 174 22.86 -6.07 0.36
C ASN A 174 21.45 -5.65 -0.09
N ALA A 175 21.17 -4.35 -0.22
CA ALA A 175 19.86 -3.85 -0.59
C ALA A 175 19.59 -4.02 -2.10
N SER A 176 18.56 -4.78 -2.44
CA SER A 176 18.03 -4.90 -3.80
C SER A 176 17.14 -3.70 -4.18
N ASN A 177 16.83 -3.57 -5.48
CA ASN A 177 15.85 -2.57 -5.95
C ASN A 177 14.42 -2.84 -5.42
N GLY A 178 14.15 -4.05 -4.93
CA GLY A 178 12.90 -4.43 -4.29
C GLY A 178 12.82 -4.09 -2.80
N ALA A 179 13.95 -3.75 -2.16
CA ALA A 179 13.99 -3.40 -0.76
C ALA A 179 13.12 -2.17 -0.44
N MET A 180 12.51 -2.14 0.73
CA MET A 180 11.56 -1.11 1.16
C MET A 180 12.13 0.30 0.98
N PHE A 181 13.33 0.58 1.48
CA PHE A 181 13.94 1.91 1.36
C PHE A 181 14.32 2.30 -0.06
N SER A 182 14.56 1.32 -0.95
CA SER A 182 14.78 1.59 -2.37
C SER A 182 13.55 2.16 -3.03
N ARG A 183 12.36 1.71 -2.60
CA ARG A 183 11.05 2.07 -3.14
C ARG A 183 10.38 3.27 -2.47
N LEU A 184 10.95 3.80 -1.38
CA LEU A 184 10.41 5.00 -0.76
C LEU A 184 10.38 6.16 -1.76
N PRO A 185 9.33 7.00 -1.72
CA PRO A 185 9.24 8.21 -2.53
C PRO A 185 10.47 9.11 -2.34
N ARG A 186 10.85 9.82 -3.40
CA ARG A 186 12.02 10.70 -3.38
C ARG A 186 11.94 11.74 -2.25
N TRP A 187 10.75 12.28 -2.00
CA TRP A 187 10.56 13.30 -0.98
C TRP A 187 10.86 12.80 0.44
N MET A 188 10.69 11.50 0.74
CA MET A 188 11.07 10.90 2.03
C MET A 188 12.59 10.75 2.20
N LYS A 189 13.36 10.81 1.11
CA LYS A 189 14.83 10.63 1.11
C LYS A 189 15.58 11.95 1.23
N VAL A 190 14.90 13.08 1.00
CA VAL A 190 15.51 14.41 0.95
C VAL A 190 15.79 14.96 2.35
N ALA A 191 17.03 15.37 2.60
CA ALA A 191 17.48 15.83 3.92
C ALA A 191 16.65 17.00 4.50
N ARG A 192 16.24 17.96 3.65
CA ARG A 192 15.45 19.14 4.08
C ARG A 192 14.03 18.81 4.56
N HIS A 193 13.51 17.60 4.27
CA HIS A 193 12.18 17.16 4.70
C HIS A 193 12.21 16.30 5.97
N ARG A 194 13.41 15.97 6.45
CA ARG A 194 13.67 15.00 7.52
C ARG A 194 12.88 15.28 8.80
N ASP A 195 12.96 16.51 9.29
CA ASP A 195 12.38 16.86 10.59
C ASP A 195 10.85 16.75 10.58
N GLU A 196 10.21 17.16 9.49
CA GLU A 196 8.76 17.05 9.35
C GLU A 196 8.31 15.58 9.23
N ILE A 197 9.01 14.77 8.43
CA ILE A 197 8.70 13.35 8.27
C ILE A 197 8.96 12.60 9.57
N ALA A 198 10.08 12.86 10.26
CA ALA A 198 10.39 12.25 11.54
C ALA A 198 9.32 12.60 12.61
N LYS A 199 8.88 13.86 12.65
CA LYS A 199 7.79 14.29 13.53
C LYS A 199 6.47 13.58 13.22
N ALA A 200 6.14 13.39 11.94
CA ALA A 200 4.96 12.64 11.53
C ALA A 200 5.04 11.17 11.96
N LEU A 201 6.17 10.51 11.72
CA LEU A 201 6.41 9.12 12.15
C LEU A 201 6.37 8.96 13.67
N SER A 202 6.96 9.89 14.43
CA SER A 202 6.92 9.86 15.90
C SER A 202 5.49 9.97 16.43
N ARG A 203 4.64 10.79 15.79
CA ARG A 203 3.22 10.88 16.14
C ARG A 203 2.48 9.57 15.85
N LEU A 204 2.72 8.94 14.68
CA LEU A 204 2.15 7.63 14.37
C LEU A 204 2.54 6.57 15.40
N GLY A 205 3.79 6.59 15.86
CA GLY A 205 4.26 5.68 16.90
C GLY A 205 3.60 5.89 18.27
N ALA A 206 3.14 7.10 18.55
CA ALA A 206 2.43 7.43 19.81
C ALA A 206 0.93 7.09 19.75
N GLU A 207 0.36 6.78 18.57
CA GLU A 207 -1.05 6.41 18.39
C GLU A 207 -1.29 4.89 18.57
N ILE A 208 -0.25 4.10 18.84
CA ILE A 208 -0.29 2.64 18.98
C ILE A 208 -0.49 2.26 20.44
#